data_d98f7030689d6a3f062ecc80e6ac7e5e
#
_entry.id   d98f7030689d6a3f062ecc80e6ac7e5e
#
_cell.length_a   1.000
_cell.length_b   1.000
_cell.length_c   1.000
_cell.angle_alpha   90.00
_cell.angle_beta   90.00
_cell.angle_gamma   90.00
#
_symmetry.space_group_name_H-M   'P 1'
#
loop_
_entity.id
_entity.type
_entity.pdbx_description
1 polymer ?
#
loop_
_entity_poly.entity_id
_entity_poly.type
_entity_poly.pdbx_seq_one_letter_code
_entity_poly.pdbx_strand_id
1 'polypeptide(L)' 'MAIDQRPAVDRAFEAARKLKPGTWESVEALATLAANCPSHPESRQVLATAESTATRLKAGTWDSVRALAWLAKATSAGS' A
#
# COMPACT_ATOMS: atom_id res chain seq x y z
N MET A 1 -21.15 10.34 -19.95
CA MET A 1 -20.20 9.55 -19.15
C MET A 1 -20.09 10.14 -17.76
N ALA A 2 -20.30 9.33 -16.76
CA ALA A 2 -20.21 9.81 -15.38
C ALA A 2 -18.73 9.98 -14.98
N ILE A 3 -18.43 11.12 -14.37
CA ILE A 3 -17.09 11.38 -13.87
C ILE A 3 -17.09 11.07 -12.37
N ASP A 4 -16.16 10.24 -11.95
CA ASP A 4 -16.00 9.90 -10.54
C ASP A 4 -15.44 11.13 -9.83
N GLN A 5 -16.26 11.75 -8.98
CA GLN A 5 -15.87 12.98 -8.26
C GLN A 5 -15.43 12.73 -6.83
N ARG A 6 -15.31 11.46 -6.44
CA ARG A 6 -14.81 11.15 -5.12
C ARG A 6 -13.35 11.60 -5.00
N PRO A 7 -12.89 11.91 -3.78
CA PRO A 7 -11.47 12.22 -3.57
C PRO A 7 -10.58 11.12 -4.10
N ALA A 8 -9.41 11.51 -4.61
CA ALA A 8 -8.46 10.55 -5.17
C ALA A 8 -8.08 9.48 -4.15
N VAL A 9 -8.00 9.84 -2.86
CA VAL A 9 -7.64 8.89 -1.81
C VAL A 9 -8.67 7.75 -1.72
N ASP A 10 -9.96 8.07 -1.80
CA ASP A 10 -10.99 7.04 -1.72
C ASP A 10 -10.94 6.12 -2.93
N ARG A 11 -10.70 6.69 -4.11
CA ARG A 11 -10.56 5.90 -5.32
C ARG A 11 -9.36 4.99 -5.29
N ALA A 12 -8.26 5.46 -4.67
CA ALA A 12 -7.04 4.67 -4.54
C ALA A 12 -7.26 3.46 -3.62
N PHE A 13 -7.91 3.66 -2.48
CA PHE A 13 -8.20 2.55 -1.57
C PHE A 13 -9.17 1.56 -2.19
N GLU A 14 -10.15 2.05 -2.93
CA GLU A 14 -11.08 1.15 -3.63
C GLU A 14 -10.36 0.30 -4.66
N ALA A 15 -9.49 0.91 -5.46
CA ALA A 15 -8.70 0.18 -6.45
C ALA A 15 -7.79 -0.85 -5.77
N ALA A 16 -7.18 -0.47 -4.66
CA ALA A 16 -6.30 -1.37 -3.92
C ALA A 16 -7.03 -2.62 -3.44
N ARG A 17 -8.29 -2.47 -3.01
CA ARG A 17 -9.08 -3.62 -2.56
C ARG A 17 -9.39 -4.60 -3.66
N LYS A 18 -9.49 -4.10 -4.90
CA LYS A 18 -9.89 -4.91 -6.05
C LYS A 18 -8.73 -5.61 -6.72
N LEU A 19 -7.51 -5.18 -6.43
CA LEU A 19 -6.31 -5.74 -7.05
C LEU A 19 -5.70 -6.79 -6.14
N LYS A 20 -5.09 -7.79 -6.78
CA LYS A 20 -4.46 -8.88 -6.03
C LYS A 20 -2.97 -8.57 -5.88
N PRO A 21 -2.49 -8.36 -4.66
CA PRO A 21 -1.06 -8.08 -4.46
C PRO A 21 -0.24 -9.37 -4.62
N GLY A 22 0.96 -9.24 -5.14
CA GLY A 22 1.81 -10.40 -5.34
C GLY A 22 3.22 -10.02 -5.80
N THR A 23 3.53 -8.73 -5.85
CA THR A 23 4.82 -8.26 -6.33
C THR A 23 5.35 -7.18 -5.38
N TRP A 24 6.65 -6.87 -5.50
CA TRP A 24 7.23 -5.77 -4.75
C TRP A 24 6.58 -4.44 -5.13
N GLU A 25 6.14 -4.31 -6.39
CA GLU A 25 5.43 -3.10 -6.82
C GLU A 25 4.14 -2.93 -6.04
N SER A 26 3.40 -4.01 -5.81
CA SER A 26 2.17 -3.94 -5.02
C SER A 26 2.46 -3.59 -3.55
N VAL A 27 3.53 -4.13 -2.98
CA VAL A 27 3.94 -3.79 -1.62
C VAL A 27 4.25 -2.29 -1.53
N GLU A 28 5.02 -1.78 -2.49
CA GLU A 28 5.37 -0.36 -2.51
C GLU A 28 4.13 0.51 -2.61
N ALA A 29 3.22 0.18 -3.53
CA ALA A 29 2.01 0.96 -3.75
C ALA A 29 1.12 0.99 -2.50
N LEU A 30 0.91 -0.17 -1.90
CA LEU A 30 0.06 -0.26 -0.71
C LEU A 30 0.70 0.46 0.49
N ALA A 31 2.01 0.29 0.67
CA ALA A 31 2.72 0.94 1.75
C ALA A 31 2.72 2.46 1.58
N THR A 32 2.93 2.93 0.34
CA THR A 32 2.89 4.37 0.02
C THR A 32 1.51 4.95 0.35
N LEU A 33 0.46 4.23 -0.03
CA LEU A 33 -0.89 4.66 0.24
C LEU A 33 -1.15 4.78 1.75
N ALA A 34 -0.76 3.77 2.50
CA ALA A 34 -0.92 3.78 3.95
C ALA A 34 -0.10 4.89 4.61
N ALA A 35 1.13 5.11 4.13
CA ALA A 35 2.02 6.13 4.70
C ALA A 35 1.48 7.54 4.47
N ASN A 36 0.88 7.78 3.30
CA ASN A 36 0.37 9.10 2.95
C ASN A 36 -1.02 9.37 3.50
N CYS A 37 -1.76 8.34 3.86
CA CYS A 37 -3.14 8.48 4.33
C CYS A 37 -3.37 7.64 5.59
N PRO A 38 -2.58 7.90 6.66
CA PRO A 38 -2.65 7.05 7.86
C PRO A 38 -3.98 7.14 8.60
N SER A 39 -4.74 8.21 8.38
CA SER A 39 -6.03 8.40 9.04
C SER A 39 -7.20 7.76 8.31
N HIS A 40 -6.97 7.24 7.11
CA HIS A 40 -8.04 6.62 6.35
C HIS A 40 -8.48 5.33 7.04
N PRO A 41 -9.80 5.05 7.10
CA PRO A 41 -10.30 3.85 7.80
C PRO A 41 -9.69 2.53 7.30
N GLU A 42 -9.30 2.46 6.02
CA GLU A 42 -8.74 1.25 5.44
C GLU A 42 -7.21 1.20 5.47
N SER A 43 -6.57 2.23 6.02
CA SER A 43 -5.11 2.33 6.01
C SER A 43 -4.45 1.14 6.71
N ARG A 44 -4.99 0.74 7.85
CA ARG A 44 -4.42 -0.35 8.62
C ARG A 44 -4.53 -1.68 7.87
N GLN A 45 -5.64 -1.91 7.20
CA GLN A 45 -5.84 -3.13 6.42
C GLN A 45 -4.91 -3.17 5.21
N VAL A 46 -4.74 -2.05 4.53
CA VAL A 46 -3.83 -1.93 3.40
C VAL A 46 -2.40 -2.22 3.85
N LEU A 47 -2.00 -1.66 4.99
CA LEU A 47 -0.67 -1.90 5.55
C LEU A 47 -0.47 -3.38 5.89
N ALA A 48 -1.45 -4.00 6.50
CA ALA A 48 -1.37 -5.42 6.84
C ALA A 48 -1.21 -6.28 5.59
N THR A 49 -1.91 -5.93 4.51
CA THR A 49 -1.78 -6.62 3.24
C THR A 49 -0.36 -6.46 2.67
N ALA A 50 0.19 -5.24 2.76
CA ALA A 50 1.56 -4.99 2.29
C ALA A 50 2.57 -5.82 3.06
N GLU A 51 2.44 -5.88 4.38
CA GLU A 51 3.35 -6.66 5.22
C GLU A 51 3.25 -8.15 4.92
N SER A 52 2.03 -8.66 4.80
CA SER A 52 1.79 -10.06 4.49
C SER A 52 2.38 -10.44 3.14
N THR A 53 2.21 -9.57 2.14
CA THR A 53 2.76 -9.80 0.82
C THR A 53 4.29 -9.79 0.85
N ALA A 54 4.87 -8.83 1.56
CA ALA A 54 6.33 -8.70 1.66
C ALA A 54 6.97 -9.95 2.26
N THR A 55 6.33 -10.57 3.23
CA THR A 55 6.90 -11.77 3.86
C THR A 55 6.94 -12.97 2.93
N ARG A 56 6.12 -12.96 1.88
CA ARG A 56 6.08 -14.06 0.91
C ARG A 56 6.99 -13.84 -0.29
N LEU A 57 7.58 -12.65 -0.41
CA LEU A 57 8.42 -12.31 -1.54
C LEU A 57 9.89 -12.39 -1.13
N LYS A 58 10.74 -12.71 -2.11
CA LYS A 58 12.17 -12.81 -1.88
C LYS A 58 12.80 -11.43 -2.12
N ALA A 59 13.45 -10.90 -1.11
CA ALA A 59 14.20 -9.66 -1.23
C ALA A 59 15.51 -9.93 -1.98
N GLY A 60 15.94 -8.97 -2.78
CA GLY A 60 17.18 -9.13 -3.54
C GLY A 60 17.28 -8.18 -4.72
N THR A 61 16.33 -7.29 -4.85
CA THR A 61 16.31 -6.32 -5.94
C THR A 61 16.15 -4.91 -5.36
N TRP A 62 16.44 -3.91 -6.18
CA TRP A 62 16.22 -2.53 -5.77
C TRP A 62 14.73 -2.26 -5.52
N ASP A 63 13.86 -2.94 -6.25
CA ASP A 63 12.42 -2.83 -6.02
C ASP A 63 12.06 -3.26 -4.61
N SER A 64 12.69 -4.34 -4.11
CA SER A 64 12.43 -4.79 -2.75
C SER A 64 12.88 -3.77 -1.71
N VAL A 65 14.03 -3.13 -1.95
CA VAL A 65 14.53 -2.10 -1.03
C VAL A 65 13.56 -0.93 -0.98
N ARG A 66 13.09 -0.47 -2.12
CA ARG A 66 12.18 0.66 -2.19
C ARG A 66 10.85 0.34 -1.51
N ALA A 67 10.32 -0.85 -1.78
CA ALA A 67 9.06 -1.28 -1.18
C ALA A 67 9.18 -1.41 0.35
N LEU A 68 10.26 -2.00 0.83
CA LEU A 68 10.49 -2.16 2.26
C LEU A 68 10.72 -0.82 2.95
N ALA A 69 11.34 0.14 2.26
CA ALA A 69 11.52 1.48 2.81
C ALA A 69 10.17 2.17 3.03
N TRP A 70 9.27 2.07 2.06
CA TRP A 70 7.92 2.61 2.22
C TRP A 70 7.13 1.88 3.29
N LEU A 71 7.32 0.58 3.39
CA LEU A 71 6.66 -0.21 4.42
C LEU A 71 7.12 0.23 5.82
N ALA A 72 8.41 0.46 5.98
CA ALA A 72 8.95 0.97 7.24
C ALA A 72 8.38 2.33 7.60
N LYS A 73 8.26 3.22 6.60
CA LYS A 73 7.70 4.54 6.81
C LYS A 73 6.22 4.46 7.20
N ALA A 74 5.48 3.60 6.54
CA ALA A 74 4.06 3.42 6.82
C ALA A 74 3.84 2.86 8.22
N THR A 75 4.67 1.93 8.64
CA THR A 75 4.60 1.34 9.97
C THR A 75 4.87 2.39 11.04
N SER A 76 5.89 3.23 10.81
CA SER A 76 6.20 4.32 11.75
C SER A 76 5.08 5.34 11.82
N ALA A 77 4.47 5.68 10.68
CA ALA A 77 3.40 6.65 10.63
C ALA A 77 2.13 6.16 11.32
N GLY A 78 1.93 4.84 11.34
CA GLY A 78 0.75 4.23 11.93
C GLY A 78 0.84 3.95 13.42
N SER A 79 1.97 4.22 14.01
CA SER A 79 2.18 3.92 15.44
C SER A 79 1.99 5.12 16.34
#